data_c989dc4dbf2aef86c613c7f134b39e93
#
_entry.id   c989dc4dbf2aef86c613c7f134b39e93
#
_cell.length_a   1.000
_cell.length_b   1.000
_cell.length_c   1.000
_cell.angle_alpha   90.00
_cell.angle_beta   90.00
_cell.angle_gamma   90.00
#
_symmetry.space_group_name_H-M   'P 1'
#
loop_
_entity.id
_entity.type
_entity.pdbx_description
1 polymer ?
#
loop_
_entity_poly.entity_id
_entity_poly.type
_entity_poly.pdbx_seq_one_letter_code
_entity_poly.pdbx_strand_id
1 'polypeptide(L)'
;MDRGVVFIDGNNWFHCLKEANVEDRFQLDYSKISQKLLGPRIWIGTRYYIGRVDNRQGATVYADQRRFVANLQRTDSRITVHFGRIEPRVSQSEMAKELRQYLQSLTIKIDSSVRSDLIALAKKHEEVLVWVEKAVDVELAVDMVTMASRDDYDAAYLLSADGDYTAAVQFVRSRGKKVYVASLAYGAQLAKAANSFIHLKPDWLKDCYAS
;
A
#
# COMPACT_ATOMS: atom_id res chain seq x y z
N MET A 1 -15.38 27.58 -2.35
CA MET A 1 -14.08 26.86 -2.44
C MET A 1 -14.38 25.37 -2.47
N ASP A 2 -13.76 24.62 -3.37
CA ASP A 2 -13.98 23.18 -3.47
C ASP A 2 -13.43 22.47 -2.24
N ARG A 3 -14.20 21.51 -1.72
CA ARG A 3 -13.78 20.63 -0.60
C ARG A 3 -12.92 19.50 -1.14
N GLY A 4 -11.76 19.29 -0.56
CA GLY A 4 -10.84 18.24 -0.98
C GLY A 4 -10.57 17.21 0.10
N VAL A 5 -10.50 15.94 -0.28
CA VAL A 5 -10.14 14.81 0.58
C VAL A 5 -8.97 14.04 -0.03
N VAL A 6 -8.10 13.51 0.82
CA VAL A 6 -6.98 12.67 0.41
C VAL A 6 -7.22 11.23 0.88
N PHE A 7 -7.12 10.27 -0.02
CA PHE A 7 -7.16 8.84 0.24
C PHE A 7 -5.78 8.27 -0.01
N ILE A 8 -5.22 7.57 0.95
CA ILE A 8 -3.87 7.01 0.86
C ILE A 8 -3.93 5.49 1.02
N ASP A 9 -3.58 4.79 -0.04
CA ASP A 9 -3.28 3.38 0.01
C ASP A 9 -1.89 3.20 0.64
N GLY A 10 -1.87 2.91 1.94
CA GLY A 10 -0.63 2.91 2.71
C GLY A 10 0.38 1.87 2.25
N ASN A 11 -0.07 0.71 1.79
CA ASN A 11 0.81 -0.34 1.32
C ASN A 11 1.43 0.02 -0.04
N ASN A 12 0.61 0.35 -1.03
CA ASN A 12 1.08 0.77 -2.35
C ASN A 12 2.00 2.01 -2.24
N TRP A 13 1.58 3.02 -1.46
CA TRP A 13 2.36 4.23 -1.23
C TRP A 13 3.73 3.94 -0.61
N PHE A 14 3.78 3.07 0.42
CA PHE A 14 5.04 2.67 1.05
C PHE A 14 5.97 1.96 0.07
N HIS A 15 5.46 1.08 -0.76
CA HIS A 15 6.24 0.41 -1.80
C HIS A 15 6.77 1.40 -2.83
N CYS A 16 5.95 2.33 -3.31
CA CYS A 16 6.38 3.39 -4.23
C CYS A 16 7.50 4.28 -3.63
N LEU A 17 7.39 4.65 -2.35
CA LEU A 17 8.43 5.40 -1.64
C LEU A 17 9.74 4.61 -1.56
N LYS A 18 9.66 3.32 -1.28
CA LYS A 18 10.81 2.41 -1.19
C LYS A 18 11.51 2.25 -2.54
N GLU A 19 10.76 1.99 -3.60
CA GLU A 19 11.28 1.83 -4.97
C GLU A 19 11.90 3.11 -5.51
N ALA A 20 11.33 4.26 -5.16
CA ALA A 20 11.87 5.57 -5.51
C ALA A 20 13.05 6.02 -4.63
N ASN A 21 13.53 5.14 -3.72
CA ASN A 21 14.61 5.40 -2.77
C ASN A 21 14.40 6.67 -1.93
N VAL A 22 13.15 6.93 -1.51
CA VAL A 22 12.87 8.04 -0.59
C VAL A 22 13.41 7.69 0.78
N GLU A 23 14.41 8.45 1.22
CA GLU A 23 14.99 8.32 2.56
C GLU A 23 14.00 8.82 3.62
N ASP A 24 14.19 8.37 4.88
CA ASP A 24 13.38 8.80 6.04
C ASP A 24 11.86 8.79 5.82
N ARG A 25 11.35 7.89 4.95
CA ARG A 25 9.93 7.80 4.58
C ARG A 25 8.97 7.66 5.76
N PHE A 26 9.44 7.22 6.92
CA PHE A 26 8.65 7.17 8.16
C PHE A 26 8.51 8.52 8.87
N GLN A 27 9.29 9.52 8.46
CA GLN A 27 9.27 10.88 9.01
C GLN A 27 8.44 11.85 8.13
N LEU A 28 7.80 11.33 7.08
CA LEU A 28 6.93 12.14 6.22
C LEU A 28 5.73 12.67 7.02
N ASP A 29 5.49 13.97 6.88
CA ASP A 29 4.34 14.67 7.44
C ASP A 29 3.18 14.65 6.44
N TYR A 30 2.20 13.82 6.72
CA TYR A 30 1.05 13.65 5.84
C TYR A 30 0.08 14.83 5.85
N SER A 31 0.17 15.73 6.82
CA SER A 31 -0.56 17.00 6.78
C SER A 31 0.02 17.93 5.73
N LYS A 32 1.35 18.02 5.66
CA LYS A 32 2.07 18.78 4.63
C LYS A 32 1.84 18.21 3.23
N ILE A 33 1.90 16.88 3.09
CA ILE A 33 1.58 16.17 1.83
C ILE A 33 0.16 16.50 1.37
N SER A 34 -0.81 16.39 2.27
CA SER A 34 -2.22 16.65 1.97
C SER A 34 -2.46 18.09 1.55
N GLN A 35 -1.94 19.06 2.31
CA GLN A 35 -2.06 20.48 1.98
C GLN A 35 -1.41 20.81 0.63
N LYS A 36 -0.23 20.27 0.36
CA LYS A 36 0.50 20.48 -0.89
C LYS A 36 -0.25 19.91 -2.11
N LEU A 37 -0.88 18.75 -1.96
CA LEU A 37 -1.71 18.16 -3.01
C LEU A 37 -2.99 18.95 -3.26
N LEU A 38 -3.66 19.35 -2.20
CA LEU A 38 -4.96 20.04 -2.26
C LEU A 38 -4.84 21.47 -2.80
N GLY A 39 -3.71 22.14 -2.57
CA GLY A 39 -3.50 23.54 -2.94
C GLY A 39 -4.54 24.45 -2.27
N PRO A 40 -5.31 25.25 -3.04
CA PRO A 40 -6.25 26.22 -2.49
C PRO A 40 -7.58 25.60 -2.02
N ARG A 41 -7.78 24.28 -2.11
CA ARG A 41 -9.03 23.63 -1.69
C ARG A 41 -9.13 23.55 -0.18
N ILE A 42 -10.37 23.52 0.32
CA ILE A 42 -10.63 23.27 1.73
C ILE A 42 -10.29 21.81 2.03
N TRP A 43 -9.29 21.59 2.84
CA TRP A 43 -8.92 20.25 3.30
C TRP A 43 -9.92 19.75 4.35
N ILE A 44 -10.76 18.76 3.97
CA ILE A 44 -11.75 18.17 4.86
C ILE A 44 -11.24 16.95 5.61
N GLY A 45 -10.19 16.31 5.11
CA GLY A 45 -9.57 15.17 5.78
C GLY A 45 -8.61 14.38 4.90
N THR A 46 -7.82 13.55 5.57
CA THR A 46 -6.97 12.53 4.95
C THR A 46 -7.27 11.19 5.57
N ARG A 47 -7.57 10.19 4.75
CA ARG A 47 -7.90 8.84 5.15
C ARG A 47 -6.75 7.92 4.73
N TYR A 48 -6.05 7.39 5.71
CA TYR A 48 -4.89 6.52 5.51
C TYR A 48 -5.30 5.05 5.73
N TYR A 49 -5.20 4.22 4.72
CA TYR A 49 -5.61 2.81 4.76
C TYR A 49 -4.39 1.92 4.84
N ILE A 50 -4.35 0.99 5.80
CA ILE A 50 -3.21 0.10 6.02
C ILE A 50 -3.66 -1.20 6.67
N GLY A 51 -3.04 -2.33 6.31
CA GLY A 51 -3.25 -3.59 7.01
C GLY A 51 -2.74 -3.54 8.43
N ARG A 52 -3.50 -4.06 9.38
CA ARG A 52 -3.10 -4.12 10.80
C ARG A 52 -2.07 -5.22 11.00
N VAL A 53 -0.84 -4.85 11.31
CA VAL A 53 0.22 -5.79 11.68
C VAL A 53 -0.16 -6.51 12.98
N ASP A 54 0.02 -7.83 12.98
CA ASP A 54 -0.15 -8.68 14.16
C ASP A 54 1.22 -8.89 14.85
N ASN A 55 1.23 -9.03 16.16
CA ASN A 55 2.46 -9.28 16.93
C ASN A 55 3.21 -10.54 16.48
N ARG A 56 2.50 -11.52 15.91
CA ARG A 56 3.06 -12.74 15.31
C ARG A 56 3.96 -12.47 14.08
N GLN A 57 3.86 -11.30 13.47
CA GLN A 57 4.72 -10.88 12.34
C GLN A 57 6.09 -10.35 12.82
N GLY A 58 6.27 -10.21 14.12
CA GLY A 58 7.47 -9.73 14.78
C GLY A 58 7.22 -8.49 15.63
N ALA A 59 7.77 -8.52 16.83
CA ALA A 59 7.56 -7.47 17.82
C ALA A 59 8.01 -6.08 17.33
N THR A 60 9.13 -6.03 16.60
CA THR A 60 9.67 -4.78 16.04
C THR A 60 8.72 -4.18 15.00
N VAL A 61 8.26 -4.97 14.02
CA VAL A 61 7.36 -4.51 12.96
C VAL A 61 6.04 -4.01 13.56
N TYR A 62 5.52 -4.73 14.55
CA TYR A 62 4.33 -4.32 15.28
C TYR A 62 4.52 -2.99 16.03
N ALA A 63 5.64 -2.83 16.73
CA ALA A 63 5.95 -1.61 17.47
C ALA A 63 6.15 -0.41 16.51
N ASP A 64 6.82 -0.62 15.38
CA ASP A 64 7.06 0.42 14.38
C ASP A 64 5.76 0.89 13.73
N GLN A 65 4.84 -0.03 13.36
CA GLN A 65 3.53 0.36 12.85
C GLN A 65 2.74 1.15 13.91
N ARG A 66 2.74 0.73 15.17
CA ARG A 66 2.05 1.47 16.24
C ARG A 66 2.60 2.88 16.41
N ARG A 67 3.93 3.04 16.37
CA ARG A 67 4.58 4.34 16.45
C ARG A 67 4.21 5.22 15.26
N PHE A 68 4.25 4.66 14.06
CA PHE A 68 3.86 5.36 12.83
C PHE A 68 2.41 5.85 12.89
N VAL A 69 1.47 4.97 13.25
CA VAL A 69 0.04 5.33 13.36
C VAL A 69 -0.19 6.39 14.42
N ALA A 70 0.45 6.27 15.59
CA ALA A 70 0.35 7.28 16.64
C ALA A 70 0.87 8.64 16.18
N ASN A 71 1.94 8.68 15.40
CA ASN A 71 2.47 9.92 14.81
C ASN A 71 1.48 10.52 13.81
N LEU A 72 0.92 9.71 12.90
CA LEU A 72 -0.10 10.18 11.94
C LEU A 72 -1.27 10.89 12.65
N GLN A 73 -1.84 10.24 13.66
CA GLN A 73 -3.00 10.75 14.39
C GLN A 73 -2.68 11.98 15.24
N ARG A 74 -1.44 12.14 15.69
CA ARG A 74 -1.01 13.30 16.48
C ARG A 74 -0.69 14.52 15.62
N THR A 75 -0.31 14.34 14.37
CA THR A 75 0.11 15.42 13.47
C THR A 75 -1.06 16.34 13.14
N ASP A 76 -2.22 15.79 12.83
CA ASP A 76 -3.43 16.58 12.53
C ASP A 76 -4.69 15.72 12.76
N SER A 77 -5.69 16.28 13.44
CA SER A 77 -6.95 15.59 13.77
C SER A 77 -7.79 15.24 12.52
N ARG A 78 -7.51 15.86 11.38
CA ARG A 78 -8.15 15.54 10.10
C ARG A 78 -7.59 14.28 9.45
N ILE A 79 -6.50 13.69 9.99
CA ILE A 79 -5.94 12.44 9.50
C ILE A 79 -6.56 11.28 10.26
N THR A 80 -7.25 10.40 9.57
CA THR A 80 -7.82 9.16 10.12
C THR A 80 -7.13 7.95 9.55
N VAL A 81 -6.90 6.93 10.40
CA VAL A 81 -6.28 5.67 9.97
C VAL A 81 -7.33 4.57 9.98
N HIS A 82 -7.45 3.90 8.85
CA HIS A 82 -8.35 2.79 8.61
C HIS A 82 -7.56 1.50 8.50
N PHE A 83 -7.98 0.46 9.21
CA PHE A 83 -7.24 -0.79 9.29
C PHE A 83 -7.95 -1.92 8.58
N GLY A 84 -7.35 -2.40 7.50
CA GLY A 84 -7.67 -3.72 6.96
C GLY A 84 -7.12 -4.84 7.84
N ARG A 85 -7.36 -6.08 7.42
CA ARG A 85 -6.87 -7.28 8.10
C ARG A 85 -5.58 -7.76 7.44
N ILE A 86 -4.71 -8.38 8.24
CA ILE A 86 -3.59 -9.16 7.73
C ILE A 86 -3.77 -10.60 8.19
N GLU A 87 -3.78 -11.53 7.25
CA GLU A 87 -4.02 -12.94 7.50
C GLU A 87 -2.80 -13.77 7.09
N PRO A 88 -2.39 -14.75 7.91
CA PRO A 88 -1.37 -15.69 7.52
C PRO A 88 -1.91 -16.61 6.42
N ARG A 89 -1.13 -16.80 5.38
CA ARG A 89 -1.42 -17.74 4.30
C ARG A 89 -0.20 -18.61 4.05
N VAL A 90 -0.43 -19.91 3.93
CA VAL A 90 0.61 -20.81 3.44
C VAL A 90 0.68 -20.63 1.92
N SER A 91 1.85 -20.23 1.45
CA SER A 91 2.19 -20.17 0.03
C SER A 91 3.13 -21.32 -0.32
N GLN A 92 2.92 -21.96 -1.46
CA GLN A 92 3.83 -22.98 -1.95
C GLN A 92 4.93 -22.31 -2.76
N SER A 93 6.18 -22.67 -2.43
CA SER A 93 7.35 -22.23 -3.19
C SER A 93 7.56 -23.18 -4.38
N GLU A 94 7.18 -22.76 -5.57
CA GLU A 94 7.41 -23.54 -6.79
C GLU A 94 8.91 -23.84 -6.99
N MET A 95 9.77 -22.88 -6.66
CA MET A 95 11.23 -23.07 -6.74
C MET A 95 11.74 -24.19 -5.82
N ALA A 96 11.25 -24.26 -4.58
CA ALA A 96 11.62 -25.33 -3.65
C ALA A 96 11.07 -26.68 -4.10
N LYS A 97 9.89 -26.71 -4.67
CA LYS A 97 9.26 -27.90 -5.26
C LYS A 97 10.03 -28.40 -6.49
N GLU A 98 10.41 -27.49 -7.39
CA GLU A 98 11.26 -27.82 -8.55
C GLU A 98 12.62 -28.36 -8.11
N LEU A 99 13.25 -27.70 -7.13
CA LEU A 99 14.53 -28.19 -6.57
C LEU A 99 14.40 -29.61 -6.00
N ARG A 100 13.34 -29.87 -5.23
CA ARG A 100 13.09 -31.22 -4.69
C ARG A 100 12.90 -32.26 -5.80
N GLN A 101 12.11 -31.92 -6.82
CA GLN A 101 11.90 -32.83 -7.98
C GLN A 101 13.20 -33.08 -8.71
N TYR A 102 13.99 -32.05 -8.96
CA TYR A 102 15.31 -32.18 -9.58
C TYR A 102 16.24 -33.09 -8.77
N LEU A 103 16.36 -32.89 -7.47
CA LEU A 103 17.17 -33.71 -6.57
C LEU A 103 16.72 -35.20 -6.56
N GLN A 104 15.42 -35.45 -6.68
CA GLN A 104 14.86 -36.81 -6.77
C GLN A 104 15.18 -37.48 -8.11
N SER A 105 15.21 -36.69 -9.20
CA SER A 105 15.47 -37.22 -10.56
C SER A 105 16.95 -37.35 -10.91
N LEU A 106 17.86 -36.82 -10.06
CA LEU A 106 19.30 -36.90 -10.31
C LEU A 106 19.79 -38.37 -10.42
N THR A 107 20.39 -38.67 -11.56
CA THR A 107 21.03 -39.97 -11.83
C THR A 107 22.51 -40.03 -11.43
N ILE A 108 23.09 -38.86 -11.10
CA ILE A 108 24.48 -38.74 -10.66
C ILE A 108 24.66 -39.42 -9.29
N LYS A 109 25.77 -40.12 -9.08
CA LYS A 109 26.14 -40.68 -7.78
C LYS A 109 26.50 -39.55 -6.80
N ILE A 110 25.53 -39.11 -6.06
CA ILE A 110 25.72 -38.26 -4.87
C ILE A 110 25.57 -39.18 -3.65
N ASP A 111 26.34 -38.91 -2.60
CA ASP A 111 26.18 -39.61 -1.34
C ASP A 111 24.71 -39.57 -0.89
N SER A 112 24.20 -40.74 -0.46
CA SER A 112 22.77 -40.89 -0.15
C SER A 112 22.33 -40.02 1.02
N SER A 113 23.22 -39.77 2.00
CA SER A 113 22.94 -38.91 3.15
C SER A 113 22.82 -37.46 2.69
N VAL A 114 23.77 -36.98 1.89
CA VAL A 114 23.74 -35.62 1.33
C VAL A 114 22.47 -35.38 0.48
N ARG A 115 22.11 -36.37 -0.36
CA ARG A 115 20.87 -36.30 -1.16
C ARG A 115 19.65 -36.17 -0.24
N SER A 116 19.55 -37.00 0.78
CA SER A 116 18.46 -37.01 1.73
C SER A 116 18.34 -35.66 2.46
N ASP A 117 19.45 -35.08 2.90
CA ASP A 117 19.50 -33.80 3.58
C ASP A 117 19.06 -32.65 2.69
N LEU A 118 19.49 -32.65 1.43
CA LEU A 118 19.09 -31.63 0.45
C LEU A 118 17.57 -31.71 0.12
N ILE A 119 17.04 -32.94 -0.03
CA ILE A 119 15.60 -33.16 -0.25
C ILE A 119 14.81 -32.69 0.97
N ALA A 120 15.27 -33.00 2.19
CA ALA A 120 14.63 -32.57 3.42
C ALA A 120 14.65 -31.02 3.56
N LEU A 121 15.75 -30.40 3.19
CA LEU A 121 15.89 -28.93 3.17
C LEU A 121 14.94 -28.30 2.14
N ALA A 122 14.90 -28.82 0.91
CA ALA A 122 13.97 -28.35 -0.11
C ALA A 122 12.51 -28.46 0.37
N LYS A 123 12.13 -29.62 0.94
CA LYS A 123 10.79 -29.85 1.50
C LYS A 123 10.45 -28.88 2.63
N LYS A 124 11.41 -28.55 3.50
CA LYS A 124 11.23 -27.57 4.60
C LYS A 124 10.88 -26.17 4.08
N HIS A 125 11.35 -25.80 2.89
CA HIS A 125 11.10 -24.52 2.24
C HIS A 125 9.98 -24.55 1.21
N GLU A 126 9.29 -25.67 1.05
CA GLU A 126 8.18 -25.83 0.10
C GLU A 126 6.94 -25.04 0.56
N GLU A 127 6.73 -24.97 1.87
CA GLU A 127 5.66 -24.18 2.47
C GLU A 127 6.23 -22.96 3.18
N VAL A 128 5.83 -21.80 2.71
CA VAL A 128 6.24 -20.51 3.30
C VAL A 128 5.01 -19.80 3.85
N LEU A 129 5.08 -19.40 5.11
CA LEU A 129 4.05 -18.57 5.71
C LEU A 129 4.24 -17.12 5.21
N VAL A 130 3.28 -16.64 4.42
CA VAL A 130 3.22 -15.25 3.97
C VAL A 130 2.05 -14.53 4.64
N TRP A 131 2.25 -13.25 4.92
CA TRP A 131 1.19 -12.41 5.48
C TRP A 131 0.54 -11.62 4.36
N VAL A 132 -0.75 -11.83 4.17
CA VAL A 132 -1.51 -11.21 3.07
C VAL A 132 -2.46 -10.17 3.65
N GLU A 133 -2.33 -8.95 3.16
CA GLU A 133 -3.27 -7.87 3.46
C GLU A 133 -4.61 -8.14 2.79
N LYS A 134 -5.69 -7.85 3.52
CA LYS A 134 -7.06 -8.06 3.09
C LYS A 134 -7.93 -6.85 3.39
N ALA A 135 -8.83 -6.55 2.47
CA ALA A 135 -9.89 -5.57 2.59
C ALA A 135 -9.47 -4.09 2.62
N VAL A 136 -8.19 -3.74 2.61
CA VAL A 136 -7.71 -2.36 2.58
C VAL A 136 -8.21 -1.66 1.32
N ASP A 137 -7.97 -2.26 0.15
CA ASP A 137 -8.35 -1.72 -1.16
C ASP A 137 -9.86 -1.57 -1.28
N VAL A 138 -10.59 -2.59 -0.81
CA VAL A 138 -12.06 -2.57 -0.84
C VAL A 138 -12.61 -1.47 0.07
N GLU A 139 -12.06 -1.31 1.28
CA GLU A 139 -12.50 -0.29 2.23
C GLU A 139 -12.23 1.12 1.70
N LEU A 140 -11.03 1.36 1.13
CA LEU A 140 -10.69 2.63 0.50
C LEU A 140 -11.65 2.94 -0.67
N ALA A 141 -11.87 1.97 -1.58
CA ALA A 141 -12.75 2.15 -2.72
C ALA A 141 -14.21 2.43 -2.30
N VAL A 142 -14.71 1.70 -1.29
CA VAL A 142 -16.06 1.88 -0.74
C VAL A 142 -16.21 3.27 -0.11
N ASP A 143 -15.22 3.72 0.66
CA ASP A 143 -15.23 5.05 1.25
C ASP A 143 -15.22 6.17 0.21
N MET A 144 -14.36 6.07 -0.82
CA MET A 144 -14.35 7.01 -1.93
C MET A 144 -15.73 7.15 -2.59
N VAL A 145 -16.35 6.03 -2.90
CA VAL A 145 -17.66 5.95 -3.57
C VAL A 145 -18.79 6.46 -2.67
N THR A 146 -18.80 6.05 -1.40
CA THR A 146 -19.83 6.41 -0.43
C THR A 146 -19.80 7.91 -0.13
N MET A 147 -18.62 8.46 0.14
CA MET A 147 -18.44 9.89 0.39
C MET A 147 -18.82 10.74 -0.83
N ALA A 148 -18.47 10.29 -2.05
CA ALA A 148 -18.90 10.95 -3.28
C ALA A 148 -20.43 10.96 -3.44
N SER A 149 -21.08 9.84 -3.11
CA SER A 149 -22.53 9.69 -3.19
C SER A 149 -23.28 10.54 -2.17
N ARG A 150 -22.66 10.82 -1.02
CA ARG A 150 -23.20 11.70 0.04
C ARG A 150 -22.89 13.19 -0.15
N ASP A 151 -22.18 13.51 -1.23
CA ASP A 151 -21.69 14.89 -1.47
C ASP A 151 -20.74 15.43 -0.38
N ASP A 152 -19.94 14.53 0.25
CA ASP A 152 -19.04 14.93 1.34
C ASP A 152 -17.84 15.74 0.84
N TYR A 153 -17.43 15.60 -0.44
CA TYR A 153 -16.33 16.33 -1.05
C TYR A 153 -16.62 16.69 -2.53
N ASP A 154 -15.81 17.59 -3.08
CA ASP A 154 -15.87 18.03 -4.47
C ASP A 154 -14.69 17.46 -5.30
N ALA A 155 -13.55 17.20 -4.63
CA ALA A 155 -12.36 16.64 -5.24
C ALA A 155 -11.72 15.58 -4.32
N ALA A 156 -11.40 14.40 -4.89
CA ALA A 156 -10.64 13.35 -4.24
C ALA A 156 -9.21 13.31 -4.79
N TYR A 157 -8.25 13.12 -3.90
CA TYR A 157 -6.85 12.85 -4.24
C TYR A 157 -6.50 11.43 -3.77
N LEU A 158 -6.17 10.55 -4.70
CA LEU A 158 -5.79 9.17 -4.42
C LEU A 158 -4.27 9.01 -4.55
N LEU A 159 -3.61 8.68 -3.45
CA LEU A 159 -2.19 8.31 -3.43
C LEU A 159 -2.07 6.80 -3.59
N SER A 160 -2.06 6.35 -4.82
CA SER A 160 -1.82 4.97 -5.24
C SER A 160 -1.53 4.92 -6.74
N ALA A 161 -0.81 3.89 -7.19
CA ALA A 161 -0.65 3.55 -8.61
C ALA A 161 -1.47 2.30 -9.01
N ASP A 162 -2.22 1.72 -8.05
CA ASP A 162 -2.92 0.45 -8.24
C ASP A 162 -4.14 0.59 -9.16
N GLY A 163 -4.15 -0.20 -10.23
CA GLY A 163 -5.23 -0.22 -11.21
C GLY A 163 -6.59 -0.70 -10.67
N ASP A 164 -6.61 -1.40 -9.54
CA ASP A 164 -7.84 -1.94 -8.94
C ASP A 164 -8.83 -0.85 -8.52
N TYR A 165 -8.34 0.37 -8.27
CA TYR A 165 -9.20 1.53 -7.99
C TYR A 165 -9.87 2.15 -9.22
N THR A 166 -9.59 1.67 -10.43
CA THR A 166 -10.10 2.27 -11.68
C THR A 166 -11.62 2.40 -11.69
N ALA A 167 -12.33 1.36 -11.26
CA ALA A 167 -13.81 1.37 -11.22
C ALA A 167 -14.35 2.40 -10.21
N ALA A 168 -13.73 2.50 -9.03
CA ALA A 168 -14.10 3.50 -8.02
C ALA A 168 -13.88 4.93 -8.52
N VAL A 169 -12.74 5.19 -9.16
CA VAL A 169 -12.41 6.49 -9.77
C VAL A 169 -13.44 6.86 -10.85
N GLN A 170 -13.79 5.94 -11.74
CA GLN A 170 -14.79 6.17 -12.78
C GLN A 170 -16.17 6.47 -12.18
N PHE A 171 -16.59 5.73 -11.17
CA PHE A 171 -17.84 5.98 -10.47
C PHE A 171 -17.86 7.37 -9.83
N VAL A 172 -16.83 7.74 -9.09
CA VAL A 172 -16.73 9.05 -8.42
C VAL A 172 -16.83 10.17 -9.46
N ARG A 173 -16.16 10.03 -10.59
CA ARG A 173 -16.25 11.00 -11.70
C ARG A 173 -17.65 11.06 -12.32
N SER A 174 -18.35 9.93 -12.45
CA SER A 174 -19.74 9.90 -12.94
C SER A 174 -20.71 10.66 -12.02
N ARG A 175 -20.34 10.81 -10.73
CA ARG A 175 -21.08 11.64 -9.75
C ARG A 175 -20.73 13.13 -9.85
N GLY A 176 -20.00 13.55 -10.89
CA GLY A 176 -19.60 14.95 -11.07
C GLY A 176 -18.42 15.42 -10.21
N LYS A 177 -17.81 14.51 -9.44
CA LYS A 177 -16.65 14.84 -8.60
C LYS A 177 -15.35 14.76 -9.40
N LYS A 178 -14.33 15.51 -8.97
CA LYS A 178 -13.00 15.45 -9.57
C LYS A 178 -12.14 14.41 -8.83
N VAL A 179 -11.38 13.62 -9.58
CA VAL A 179 -10.40 12.68 -9.02
C VAL A 179 -9.03 12.97 -9.59
N TYR A 180 -8.09 13.20 -8.70
CA TYR A 180 -6.66 13.37 -8.98
C TYR A 180 -5.92 12.18 -8.39
N VAL A 181 -5.12 11.51 -9.19
CA VAL A 181 -4.26 10.43 -8.72
C VAL A 181 -2.83 10.94 -8.60
N ALA A 182 -2.16 10.65 -7.51
CA ALA A 182 -0.78 11.04 -7.29
C ALA A 182 0.05 9.82 -6.87
N SER A 183 1.19 9.57 -7.53
CA SER A 183 2.10 8.49 -7.16
C SER A 183 3.50 8.74 -7.68
N LEU A 184 4.50 8.11 -7.03
CA LEU A 184 5.89 8.03 -7.51
C LEU A 184 6.05 6.96 -8.61
N ALA A 185 5.18 5.95 -8.63
CA ALA A 185 5.08 4.97 -9.71
C ALA A 185 4.01 5.38 -10.73
N TYR A 186 4.15 4.96 -11.98
CA TYR A 186 3.16 5.27 -13.01
C TYR A 186 2.06 4.22 -13.08
N GLY A 187 0.83 4.62 -12.82
CA GLY A 187 -0.38 3.79 -12.91
C GLY A 187 -1.15 4.05 -14.20
N ALA A 188 -0.86 3.30 -15.26
CA ALA A 188 -1.42 3.55 -16.60
C ALA A 188 -2.96 3.52 -16.65
N GLN A 189 -3.61 2.62 -15.90
CA GLN A 189 -5.07 2.50 -15.85
C GLN A 189 -5.69 3.69 -15.11
N LEU A 190 -5.15 4.05 -13.96
CA LEU A 190 -5.59 5.21 -13.18
C LEU A 190 -5.35 6.53 -13.93
N ALA A 191 -4.24 6.66 -14.65
CA ALA A 191 -3.96 7.85 -15.45
C ALA A 191 -5.01 8.09 -16.55
N LYS A 192 -5.60 7.02 -17.10
CA LYS A 192 -6.70 7.11 -18.08
C LYS A 192 -8.05 7.39 -17.41
N ALA A 193 -8.26 6.88 -16.21
CA ALA A 193 -9.53 6.97 -15.49
C ALA A 193 -9.70 8.30 -14.74
N ALA A 194 -8.65 8.87 -14.20
CA ALA A 194 -8.67 10.08 -13.39
C ALA A 194 -8.87 11.37 -14.22
N ASN A 195 -9.14 12.48 -13.57
CA ASN A 195 -9.10 13.81 -14.19
C ASN A 195 -7.67 14.25 -14.49
N SER A 196 -6.73 13.85 -13.62
CA SER A 196 -5.30 14.06 -13.82
C SER A 196 -4.51 13.03 -13.03
N PHE A 197 -3.37 12.61 -13.58
CA PHE A 197 -2.37 11.81 -12.89
C PHE A 197 -1.15 12.68 -12.61
N ILE A 198 -0.82 12.84 -11.34
CA ILE A 198 0.32 13.62 -10.86
C ILE A 198 1.46 12.65 -10.60
N HIS A 199 2.39 12.55 -11.55
CA HIS A 199 3.59 11.74 -11.35
C HIS A 199 4.54 12.49 -10.44
N LEU A 200 4.59 12.10 -9.18
CA LEU A 200 5.44 12.69 -8.16
C LEU A 200 6.90 12.25 -8.39
N LYS A 201 7.83 13.15 -8.05
CA LYS A 201 9.26 12.84 -7.95
C LYS A 201 9.68 12.89 -6.48
N PRO A 202 10.76 12.20 -6.07
CA PRO A 202 11.26 12.30 -4.69
C PRO A 202 11.45 13.73 -4.19
N ASP A 203 11.95 14.61 -5.07
CA ASP A 203 12.13 16.03 -4.76
C ASP A 203 10.86 16.77 -4.36
N TRP A 204 9.70 16.30 -4.82
CA TRP A 204 8.43 16.87 -4.44
C TRP A 204 8.15 16.70 -2.93
N LEU A 205 8.74 15.69 -2.30
CA LEU A 205 8.55 15.39 -0.88
C LEU A 205 9.51 16.16 0.04
N LYS A 206 10.51 16.89 -0.47
CA LYS A 206 11.54 17.55 0.34
C LYS A 206 10.99 18.46 1.44
N ASP A 207 9.88 19.15 1.18
CA ASP A 207 9.25 20.05 2.15
C ASP A 207 8.21 19.34 3.04
N CYS A 208 8.04 18.04 2.88
CA CYS A 208 6.99 17.26 3.54
C CYS A 208 7.51 16.39 4.69
N TYR A 209 8.62 16.75 5.32
CA TYR A 209 9.12 16.05 6.51
C TYR A 209 8.64 16.73 7.79
N ALA A 210 8.52 15.93 8.86
CA ALA A 210 8.28 16.45 10.19
C ALA A 210 9.43 17.36 10.61
N SER A 211 9.09 18.46 11.27
CA SER A 211 10.07 19.44 11.78
C SER A 211 10.66 18.96 13.07
#